data_7b8638cd471b82f48475cbbb161f866a
#
_entry.id   7b8638cd471b82f48475cbbb161f866a
#
_cell.length_a   1.000
_cell.length_b   1.000
_cell.length_c   1.000
_cell.angle_alpha   90.00
_cell.angle_beta   90.00
_cell.angle_gamma   90.00
#
_symmetry.space_group_name_H-M   'P 1'
#
loop_
_entity.id
_entity.type
_entity.pdbx_description
1 polymer ?
#
loop_
_entity_poly.entity_id
_entity_poly.type
_entity_poly.pdbx_seq_one_letter_code
_entity_poly.pdbx_strand_id
1 'polypeptide(L)'
;MNAVMPTPGAADTERRLKADWAESAAYNAFYGGMHTTQLTGLALASIVVALAYRYVPDWLLLAWTITVLCEALWLKLVRRHYEKLGRRQRDAARQLRFARAQRPLWLFNAMFWGLTPLMLFHYMPTETALLAWLPVIAGGLGRTSYLASHLHTARMYLSVIAGALTLSVGVGLVSELYVPLGMIRWAMPVVLVLYLLLFARLIRVHYARNAESIDVLYQNKLLIQSLQAQTHAAKAAAEFRTRFLAGAAHDLKQPISALGIYAEWLGSEPQLVDELAPKILQATQAINTLFDSMFDLAKLDVHRIQPDLRTVQVRHLLEDLHVQYRPLAVQKGLTLRLRTVDAHLVSDPIILRRILGNLVSNAIRYTSNGGVLLAARQRGDHVLFEVWDTGIGIAADQHVIIFDEFYKVPQRGTNDGFGLGLALVRRLAELMDYPLTLRSRLARGTMFRVRVPLTLGARQGADTAAIASAGRDGAQSAASASAT
;
A
#
# COMPACT_ATOMS: atom_id res chain seq x y z
N MET A 1 13.68 -13.31 7.45
CA MET A 1 12.80 -12.13 7.57
C MET A 1 13.71 -10.95 7.89
N ASN A 2 14.40 -10.41 6.88
CA ASN A 2 15.34 -9.30 7.04
C ASN A 2 14.54 -8.00 6.94
N ALA A 3 14.40 -7.31 8.06
CA ALA A 3 13.89 -5.94 8.07
C ALA A 3 14.90 -5.05 7.32
N VAL A 4 14.57 -4.71 6.09
CA VAL A 4 15.28 -3.66 5.33
C VAL A 4 15.15 -2.38 6.15
N MET A 5 16.26 -1.89 6.71
CA MET A 5 16.28 -0.57 7.37
C MET A 5 15.80 0.48 6.36
N PRO A 6 14.75 1.26 6.69
CA PRO A 6 14.26 2.29 5.78
C PRO A 6 15.37 3.32 5.55
N THR A 7 15.56 3.71 4.29
CA THR A 7 16.46 4.81 3.92
C THR A 7 16.10 6.06 4.74
N PRO A 8 17.06 6.88 5.19
CA PRO A 8 16.81 8.06 6.06
C PRO A 8 15.67 8.97 5.58
N GLY A 9 15.49 9.12 4.27
CA GLY A 9 14.40 9.90 3.69
C GLY A 9 13.01 9.24 3.78
N ALA A 10 12.92 7.91 3.87
CA ALA A 10 11.64 7.21 3.98
C ALA A 10 11.04 7.36 5.40
N ALA A 11 11.88 7.29 6.44
CA ALA A 11 11.46 7.48 7.83
C ALA A 11 10.93 8.90 8.08
N ASP A 12 11.54 9.93 7.49
CA ASP A 12 11.07 11.30 7.61
C ASP A 12 9.75 11.54 6.86
N THR A 13 9.58 10.91 5.71
CA THR A 13 8.32 10.98 4.94
C THR A 13 7.18 10.31 5.72
N GLU A 14 7.42 9.14 6.31
CA GLU A 14 6.44 8.42 7.13
C GLU A 14 6.04 9.22 8.38
N ARG A 15 7.01 9.83 9.07
CA ARG A 15 6.73 10.73 10.21
C ARG A 15 5.87 11.91 9.82
N ARG A 16 6.11 12.54 8.68
CA ARG A 16 5.29 13.66 8.17
C ARG A 16 3.88 13.21 7.85
N LEU A 17 3.72 12.08 7.15
CA LEU A 17 2.41 11.52 6.82
C LEU A 17 1.59 11.17 8.09
N LYS A 18 2.25 10.58 9.11
CA LYS A 18 1.61 10.31 10.41
C LYS A 18 1.20 11.61 11.10
N ALA A 19 2.05 12.64 11.10
CA ALA A 19 1.76 13.93 11.73
C ALA A 19 0.59 14.65 11.04
N ASP A 20 0.55 14.70 9.72
CA ASP A 20 -0.54 15.32 8.94
C ASP A 20 -1.86 14.58 9.16
N TRP A 21 -1.81 13.26 9.19
CA TRP A 21 -2.99 12.43 9.48
C TRP A 21 -3.49 12.66 10.91
N ALA A 22 -2.59 12.69 11.90
CA ALA A 22 -2.93 12.92 13.30
C ALA A 22 -3.53 14.31 13.51
N GLU A 23 -2.99 15.35 12.86
CA GLU A 23 -3.55 16.70 12.91
C GLU A 23 -4.96 16.74 12.30
N SER A 24 -5.17 16.07 11.16
CA SER A 24 -6.50 15.95 10.54
C SER A 24 -7.49 15.22 11.45
N ALA A 25 -7.08 14.12 12.08
CA ALA A 25 -7.90 13.37 13.03
C ALA A 25 -8.24 14.21 14.28
N ALA A 26 -7.29 14.99 14.79
CA ALA A 26 -7.49 15.90 15.92
C ALA A 26 -8.53 16.99 15.60
N TYR A 27 -8.47 17.61 14.40
CA TYR A 27 -9.48 18.57 13.97
C TYR A 27 -10.85 17.93 13.74
N ASN A 28 -10.91 16.71 13.22
CA ASN A 28 -12.17 15.98 13.08
C ASN A 28 -12.83 15.72 14.45
N ALA A 29 -12.05 15.31 15.46
CA ALA A 29 -12.52 15.16 16.83
C ALA A 29 -12.97 16.50 17.43
N PHE A 30 -12.22 17.58 17.18
CA PHE A 30 -12.52 18.93 17.62
C PHE A 30 -13.88 19.41 17.07
N TYR A 31 -14.08 19.36 15.76
CA TYR A 31 -15.33 19.83 15.14
C TYR A 31 -16.50 18.85 15.37
N GLY A 32 -16.24 17.56 15.54
CA GLY A 32 -17.24 16.57 15.90
C GLY A 32 -17.86 16.79 17.28
N GLY A 33 -17.02 17.10 18.28
CA GLY A 33 -17.48 17.36 19.66
C GLY A 33 -18.19 18.70 19.86
N MET A 34 -18.13 19.59 18.90
CA MET A 34 -18.64 20.96 19.00
C MET A 34 -20.16 21.08 19.17
N HIS A 35 -20.93 20.09 18.68
CA HIS A 35 -22.40 20.18 18.70
C HIS A 35 -22.99 20.15 20.11
N THR A 36 -22.52 19.26 20.93
CA THR A 36 -23.00 19.10 22.33
C THR A 36 -22.67 20.34 23.15
N THR A 37 -21.49 20.92 22.98
CA THR A 37 -21.04 22.11 23.71
C THR A 37 -21.71 23.40 23.27
N GLN A 38 -22.21 23.49 22.03
CA GLN A 38 -23.03 24.61 21.58
C GLN A 38 -24.38 24.64 22.31
N LEU A 39 -25.06 23.49 22.41
CA LEU A 39 -26.34 23.40 23.10
C LEU A 39 -26.19 23.70 24.59
N THR A 40 -25.15 23.15 25.25
CA THR A 40 -24.85 23.46 26.66
C THR A 40 -24.50 24.94 26.87
N GLY A 41 -23.73 25.54 25.91
CA GLY A 41 -23.42 26.97 25.97
C GLY A 41 -24.64 27.86 25.90
N LEU A 42 -25.59 27.57 25.02
CA LEU A 42 -26.86 28.31 24.92
C LEU A 42 -27.73 28.14 26.19
N ALA A 43 -27.79 26.92 26.74
CA ALA A 43 -28.54 26.66 27.99
C ALA A 43 -27.91 27.45 29.14
N LEU A 44 -26.59 27.47 29.29
CA LEU A 44 -25.89 28.23 30.31
C LEU A 44 -26.05 29.76 30.12
N ALA A 45 -26.03 30.23 28.86
CA ALA A 45 -26.34 31.62 28.56
C ALA A 45 -27.76 32.02 29.00
N SER A 46 -28.74 31.14 28.75
CA SER A 46 -30.12 31.38 29.21
C SER A 46 -30.23 31.51 30.73
N ILE A 47 -29.43 30.77 31.50
CA ILE A 47 -29.36 30.91 32.94
C ILE A 47 -28.80 32.29 33.34
N VAL A 48 -27.72 32.73 32.67
CA VAL A 48 -27.13 34.07 32.90
C VAL A 48 -28.17 35.15 32.64
N VAL A 49 -28.90 35.08 31.50
CA VAL A 49 -29.98 36.02 31.19
C VAL A 49 -31.07 36.02 32.23
N ALA A 50 -31.52 34.84 32.68
CA ALA A 50 -32.57 34.72 33.69
C ALA A 50 -32.17 35.31 35.05
N LEU A 51 -30.89 35.23 35.41
CA LEU A 51 -30.36 35.82 36.63
C LEU A 51 -30.15 37.33 36.48
N ALA A 52 -29.83 37.81 35.29
CA ALA A 52 -29.43 39.21 35.02
C ALA A 52 -30.58 40.14 34.66
N TYR A 53 -31.70 39.63 34.08
CA TYR A 53 -32.73 40.44 33.41
C TYR A 53 -33.36 41.52 34.27
N ARG A 54 -33.37 41.40 35.61
CA ARG A 54 -33.96 42.38 36.54
C ARG A 54 -32.97 43.47 36.97
N TYR A 55 -31.68 43.28 36.71
CA TYR A 55 -30.62 44.08 37.31
C TYR A 55 -29.76 44.78 36.27
N VAL A 56 -29.52 44.13 35.13
CA VAL A 56 -28.66 44.64 34.04
C VAL A 56 -29.50 45.52 33.11
N PRO A 57 -28.95 46.67 32.60
CA PRO A 57 -29.67 47.50 31.63
C PRO A 57 -30.09 46.66 30.40
N ASP A 58 -31.32 46.84 29.90
CA ASP A 58 -31.92 46.03 28.83
C ASP A 58 -31.04 46.05 27.57
N TRP A 59 -30.52 47.20 27.19
CA TRP A 59 -29.67 47.32 26.01
C TRP A 59 -28.38 46.49 26.10
N LEU A 60 -27.76 46.44 27.29
CA LEU A 60 -26.54 45.71 27.54
C LEU A 60 -26.80 44.19 27.55
N LEU A 61 -27.85 43.76 28.19
CA LEU A 61 -28.27 42.35 28.23
C LEU A 61 -28.69 41.87 26.85
N LEU A 62 -29.39 42.73 26.08
CA LEU A 62 -29.76 42.42 24.70
C LEU A 62 -28.51 42.31 23.81
N ALA A 63 -27.58 43.25 23.89
CA ALA A 63 -26.32 43.21 23.14
C ALA A 63 -25.50 41.95 23.46
N TRP A 64 -25.36 41.59 24.74
CA TRP A 64 -24.70 40.38 25.17
C TRP A 64 -25.40 39.13 24.63
N THR A 65 -26.72 39.04 24.74
CA THR A 65 -27.52 37.91 24.21
C THR A 65 -27.38 37.76 22.70
N ILE A 66 -27.47 38.86 21.96
CA ILE A 66 -27.25 38.86 20.51
C ILE A 66 -25.85 38.32 20.17
N THR A 67 -24.84 38.78 20.93
CA THR A 67 -23.46 38.30 20.69
C THR A 67 -23.34 36.78 20.90
N VAL A 68 -23.97 36.22 21.96
CA VAL A 68 -24.00 34.76 22.21
C VAL A 68 -24.69 34.02 21.02
N LEU A 69 -25.82 34.54 20.55
CA LEU A 69 -26.58 33.93 19.45
C LEU A 69 -25.80 33.99 18.13
N CYS A 70 -25.16 35.15 17.85
CA CYS A 70 -24.30 35.30 16.68
C CYS A 70 -23.10 34.34 16.72
N GLU A 71 -22.48 34.21 17.89
CA GLU A 71 -21.39 33.26 18.10
C GLU A 71 -21.86 31.80 17.86
N ALA A 72 -22.96 31.39 18.45
CA ALA A 72 -23.52 30.07 18.25
C ALA A 72 -23.86 29.76 16.79
N LEU A 73 -24.45 30.74 16.08
CA LEU A 73 -24.73 30.63 14.66
C LEU A 73 -23.44 30.50 13.84
N TRP A 74 -22.45 31.34 14.14
CA TRP A 74 -21.15 31.32 13.45
C TRP A 74 -20.44 29.96 13.64
N LEU A 75 -20.37 29.46 14.86
CA LEU A 75 -19.78 28.15 15.15
C LEU A 75 -20.49 27.03 14.39
N LYS A 76 -21.85 27.08 14.28
CA LYS A 76 -22.63 26.14 13.47
C LYS A 76 -22.29 26.21 11.98
N LEU A 77 -22.09 27.41 11.42
CA LEU A 77 -21.71 27.61 10.01
C LEU A 77 -20.30 27.11 9.73
N VAL A 78 -19.35 27.45 10.63
CA VAL A 78 -17.94 26.98 10.54
C VAL A 78 -17.90 25.47 10.56
N ARG A 79 -18.59 24.80 11.49
CA ARG A 79 -18.67 23.35 11.55
C ARG A 79 -19.25 22.75 10.26
N ARG A 80 -20.39 23.26 9.78
CA ARG A 80 -21.03 22.78 8.55
C ARG A 80 -20.11 22.94 7.34
N HIS A 81 -19.37 24.04 7.28
CA HIS A 81 -18.42 24.27 6.21
C HIS A 81 -17.24 23.29 6.27
N TYR A 82 -16.70 23.04 7.47
CA TYR A 82 -15.65 22.07 7.71
C TYR A 82 -16.09 20.65 7.30
N GLU A 83 -17.30 20.22 7.70
CA GLU A 83 -17.86 18.92 7.32
C GLU A 83 -18.06 18.78 5.79
N LYS A 84 -18.50 19.87 5.12
CA LYS A 84 -18.63 19.89 3.65
C LYS A 84 -17.29 19.73 2.93
N LEU A 85 -16.23 20.35 3.43
CA LEU A 85 -14.86 20.19 2.90
C LEU A 85 -14.38 18.74 3.07
N GLY A 86 -14.64 18.11 4.20
CA GLY A 86 -14.23 16.72 4.47
C GLY A 86 -14.92 15.67 3.61
N ARG A 87 -16.19 15.90 3.21
CA ARG A 87 -16.92 14.98 2.31
C ARG A 87 -16.34 14.90 0.90
N ARG A 88 -15.63 15.94 0.45
CA ARG A 88 -14.92 15.95 -0.83
C ARG A 88 -13.50 15.45 -0.61
N GLN A 89 -13.30 14.15 -0.50
CA GLN A 89 -12.04 13.42 -0.17
C GLN A 89 -10.73 13.94 -0.80
N ARG A 90 -10.76 14.93 -1.68
CA ARG A 90 -9.60 15.48 -2.40
C ARG A 90 -8.92 16.69 -1.75
N ASP A 91 -9.44 17.23 -0.63
CA ASP A 91 -9.01 18.53 -0.10
C ASP A 91 -8.63 18.53 1.39
N ALA A 92 -7.97 17.47 1.89
CA ALA A 92 -7.53 17.41 3.30
C ALA A 92 -6.65 18.62 3.69
N ALA A 93 -5.76 19.04 2.80
CA ALA A 93 -4.92 20.22 3.02
C ALA A 93 -5.73 21.53 3.08
N ARG A 94 -6.82 21.63 2.32
CA ARG A 94 -7.72 22.79 2.35
C ARG A 94 -8.56 22.79 3.63
N GLN A 95 -9.01 21.62 4.06
CA GLN A 95 -9.73 21.45 5.32
C GLN A 95 -8.86 21.86 6.52
N LEU A 96 -7.59 21.44 6.55
CA LEU A 96 -6.63 21.85 7.60
C LEU A 96 -6.34 23.34 7.57
N ARG A 97 -6.12 23.95 6.40
CA ARG A 97 -5.95 25.41 6.26
C ARG A 97 -7.14 26.17 6.77
N PHE A 98 -8.36 25.74 6.43
CA PHE A 98 -9.59 26.34 6.93
C PHE A 98 -9.66 26.24 8.48
N ALA A 99 -9.42 25.06 9.05
CA ALA A 99 -9.45 24.83 10.48
C ALA A 99 -8.45 25.75 11.24
N ARG A 100 -7.24 25.86 10.71
CA ARG A 100 -6.21 26.77 11.28
C ARG A 100 -6.62 28.24 11.20
N ALA A 101 -7.27 28.66 10.13
CA ALA A 101 -7.74 30.03 9.94
C ALA A 101 -8.85 30.45 10.93
N GLN A 102 -9.55 29.49 11.56
CA GLN A 102 -10.59 29.78 12.53
C GLN A 102 -10.07 29.99 13.97
N ARG A 103 -8.76 29.93 14.23
CA ARG A 103 -8.19 30.10 15.59
C ARG A 103 -8.56 31.42 16.24
N PRO A 104 -8.61 32.59 15.55
CA PRO A 104 -9.04 33.85 16.17
C PRO A 104 -10.44 33.81 16.78
N LEU A 105 -11.36 33.02 16.21
CA LEU A 105 -12.71 32.85 16.75
C LEU A 105 -12.72 32.25 18.14
N TRP A 106 -11.83 31.30 18.41
CA TRP A 106 -11.69 30.67 19.72
C TRP A 106 -11.11 31.63 20.76
N LEU A 107 -10.23 32.54 20.34
CA LEU A 107 -9.70 33.56 21.22
C LEU A 107 -10.77 34.60 21.56
N PHE A 108 -11.60 35.01 20.58
CA PHE A 108 -12.74 35.88 20.82
C PHE A 108 -13.74 35.23 21.81
N ASN A 109 -14.07 33.95 21.60
CA ASN A 109 -14.93 33.21 22.52
C ASN A 109 -14.36 33.18 23.94
N ALA A 110 -13.07 32.89 24.12
CA ALA A 110 -12.41 32.86 25.43
C ALA A 110 -12.47 34.23 26.11
N MET A 111 -12.19 35.30 25.39
CA MET A 111 -12.22 36.67 25.89
C MET A 111 -13.65 37.08 26.26
N PHE A 112 -14.62 36.85 25.40
CA PHE A 112 -16.01 37.21 25.61
C PHE A 112 -16.59 36.55 26.88
N TRP A 113 -16.43 35.22 27.02
CA TRP A 113 -16.91 34.53 28.23
C TRP A 113 -16.11 34.88 29.48
N GLY A 114 -14.80 35.14 29.36
CA GLY A 114 -13.95 35.57 30.47
C GLY A 114 -14.26 36.99 30.99
N LEU A 115 -14.71 37.88 30.10
CA LEU A 115 -15.11 39.25 30.44
C LEU A 115 -16.60 39.36 30.84
N THR A 116 -17.43 38.34 30.66
CA THR A 116 -18.85 38.34 31.04
C THR A 116 -19.07 38.79 32.49
N PRO A 117 -18.29 38.31 33.50
CA PRO A 117 -18.49 38.81 34.88
C PRO A 117 -18.25 40.31 35.03
N LEU A 118 -17.24 40.86 34.34
CA LEU A 118 -16.96 42.28 34.35
C LEU A 118 -18.08 43.10 33.69
N MET A 119 -18.67 42.60 32.62
CA MET A 119 -19.72 43.28 31.87
C MET A 119 -21.09 43.30 32.58
N LEU A 120 -21.46 42.22 33.23
CA LEU A 120 -22.83 42.03 33.71
C LEU A 120 -22.94 42.01 35.24
N PHE A 121 -21.98 41.41 35.97
CA PHE A 121 -22.19 41.03 37.37
C PHE A 121 -22.13 42.21 38.33
N HIS A 122 -21.54 43.35 37.95
CA HIS A 122 -21.54 44.55 38.79
C HIS A 122 -22.90 45.22 38.92
N TYR A 123 -23.87 44.93 38.02
CA TYR A 123 -25.24 45.42 38.14
C TYR A 123 -26.09 44.54 39.06
N MET A 124 -25.64 43.35 39.45
CA MET A 124 -26.42 42.33 40.12
C MET A 124 -26.16 42.37 41.65
N PRO A 125 -27.18 42.01 42.46
CA PRO A 125 -26.95 41.76 43.88
C PRO A 125 -25.91 40.64 44.04
N THR A 126 -25.14 40.71 45.13
CA THR A 126 -24.03 39.81 45.41
C THR A 126 -24.38 38.34 45.29
N GLU A 127 -25.54 37.93 45.82
CA GLU A 127 -26.01 36.54 45.80
C GLU A 127 -26.28 36.05 44.37
N THR A 128 -26.94 36.87 43.55
CA THR A 128 -27.24 36.54 42.17
C THR A 128 -26.00 36.59 41.31
N ALA A 129 -25.07 37.50 41.55
CA ALA A 129 -23.78 37.56 40.87
C ALA A 129 -22.94 36.30 41.14
N LEU A 130 -22.90 35.81 42.40
CA LEU A 130 -22.23 34.57 42.75
C LEU A 130 -22.84 33.36 42.03
N LEU A 131 -24.16 33.28 41.93
CA LEU A 131 -24.85 32.24 41.18
C LEU A 131 -24.54 32.30 39.69
N ALA A 132 -24.39 33.50 39.13
CA ALA A 132 -24.05 33.71 37.68
C ALA A 132 -22.63 33.30 37.32
N TRP A 133 -21.71 33.14 38.31
CA TRP A 133 -20.40 32.54 38.05
C TRP A 133 -20.48 31.04 37.69
N LEU A 134 -21.48 30.28 38.18
CA LEU A 134 -21.60 28.86 37.95
C LEU A 134 -21.72 28.52 36.43
N PRO A 135 -22.64 29.16 35.67
CA PRO A 135 -22.71 28.90 34.22
C PRO A 135 -21.44 29.31 33.46
N VAL A 136 -20.72 30.37 33.90
CA VAL A 136 -19.45 30.74 33.24
C VAL A 136 -18.39 29.68 33.47
N ILE A 137 -18.25 29.21 34.70
CA ILE A 137 -17.31 28.13 35.10
C ILE A 137 -17.66 26.83 34.35
N ALA A 138 -18.95 26.42 34.41
CA ALA A 138 -19.43 25.21 33.77
C ALA A 138 -19.25 25.25 32.24
N GLY A 139 -19.49 26.40 31.59
CA GLY A 139 -19.31 26.61 30.20
C GLY A 139 -17.83 26.46 29.75
N GLY A 140 -16.90 26.95 30.54
CA GLY A 140 -15.46 26.76 30.33
C GLY A 140 -15.07 25.29 30.42
N LEU A 141 -15.45 24.62 31.55
CA LEU A 141 -15.12 23.20 31.74
C LEU A 141 -15.71 22.29 30.67
N GLY A 142 -16.95 22.53 30.22
CA GLY A 142 -17.58 21.76 29.17
C GLY A 142 -16.85 21.82 27.82
N ARG A 143 -16.08 22.90 27.57
CA ARG A 143 -15.28 23.06 26.35
C ARG A 143 -13.97 22.27 26.37
N THR A 144 -13.53 21.75 27.52
CA THR A 144 -12.24 21.03 27.62
C THR A 144 -12.18 19.80 26.76
N SER A 145 -13.29 19.09 26.58
CA SER A 145 -13.32 17.81 25.82
C SER A 145 -12.93 17.96 24.35
N TYR A 146 -13.44 18.98 23.66
CA TYR A 146 -13.09 19.21 22.26
C TYR A 146 -11.84 20.07 22.07
N LEU A 147 -11.61 21.08 22.94
CA LEU A 147 -10.38 21.89 22.91
C LEU A 147 -9.13 21.03 23.09
N ALA A 148 -9.21 20.01 23.94
CA ALA A 148 -8.11 19.08 24.19
C ALA A 148 -7.71 18.24 22.96
N SER A 149 -8.51 18.20 21.91
CA SER A 149 -8.11 17.53 20.66
C SER A 149 -6.95 18.25 19.95
N HIS A 150 -6.79 19.57 20.19
CA HIS A 150 -5.73 20.37 19.59
C HIS A 150 -4.99 21.23 20.64
N LEU A 151 -3.89 20.70 21.17
CA LEU A 151 -3.19 21.27 22.34
C LEU A 151 -2.79 22.74 22.18
N HIS A 152 -2.34 23.15 21.00
CA HIS A 152 -1.97 24.55 20.75
C HIS A 152 -3.17 25.48 20.90
N THR A 153 -4.31 25.17 20.29
CA THR A 153 -5.55 25.94 20.40
C THR A 153 -6.05 25.94 21.85
N ALA A 154 -5.98 24.80 22.56
CA ALA A 154 -6.36 24.70 23.95
C ALA A 154 -5.50 25.59 24.87
N ARG A 155 -4.18 25.64 24.68
CA ARG A 155 -3.26 26.51 25.43
C ARG A 155 -3.55 27.98 25.19
N MET A 156 -3.76 28.38 23.94
CA MET A 156 -4.12 29.76 23.60
C MET A 156 -5.47 30.14 24.22
N TYR A 157 -6.47 29.28 24.14
CA TYR A 157 -7.77 29.48 24.76
C TYR A 157 -7.64 29.67 26.29
N LEU A 158 -6.89 28.77 26.95
CA LEU A 158 -6.67 28.82 28.40
C LEU A 158 -5.97 30.11 28.82
N SER A 159 -4.96 30.58 28.12
CA SER A 159 -4.24 31.82 28.46
C SER A 159 -5.14 33.04 28.31
N VAL A 160 -5.96 33.12 27.27
CA VAL A 160 -6.87 34.25 27.05
C VAL A 160 -8.01 34.27 28.10
N ILE A 161 -8.65 33.13 28.34
CA ILE A 161 -9.75 33.07 29.36
C ILE A 161 -9.20 33.33 30.78
N ALA A 162 -7.99 32.81 31.07
CA ALA A 162 -7.34 33.06 32.35
C ALA A 162 -7.08 34.57 32.54
N GLY A 163 -6.51 35.23 31.55
CA GLY A 163 -6.27 36.67 31.58
C GLY A 163 -7.57 37.47 31.76
N ALA A 164 -8.61 37.16 31.00
CA ALA A 164 -9.90 37.82 31.05
C ALA A 164 -10.62 37.62 32.37
N LEU A 165 -10.62 36.41 32.94
CA LEU A 165 -11.19 36.12 34.26
C LEU A 165 -10.37 36.79 35.38
N THR A 166 -9.03 36.78 35.30
CA THR A 166 -8.18 37.46 36.28
C THR A 166 -8.42 38.97 36.27
N LEU A 167 -8.57 39.56 35.07
CA LEU A 167 -8.94 40.98 34.93
C LEU A 167 -10.32 41.23 35.58
N SER A 168 -11.32 40.39 35.29
CA SER A 168 -12.68 40.53 35.81
C SER A 168 -12.69 40.47 37.34
N VAL A 169 -11.97 39.51 37.97
CA VAL A 169 -11.85 39.39 39.42
C VAL A 169 -11.03 40.55 39.98
N GLY A 170 -9.92 40.93 39.37
CA GLY A 170 -9.05 42.03 39.83
C GLY A 170 -9.75 43.37 39.86
N VAL A 171 -10.45 43.72 38.76
CA VAL A 171 -11.24 44.95 38.69
C VAL A 171 -12.35 44.93 39.76
N GLY A 172 -13.06 43.79 39.95
CA GLY A 172 -14.08 43.63 40.95
C GLY A 172 -13.58 43.83 42.40
N LEU A 173 -12.33 43.44 42.67
CA LEU A 173 -11.68 43.63 43.97
C LEU A 173 -11.27 45.09 44.22
N VAL A 174 -10.70 45.75 43.19
CA VAL A 174 -10.18 47.14 43.30
C VAL A 174 -11.31 48.16 43.29
N SER A 175 -12.33 47.95 42.48
CA SER A 175 -13.49 48.86 42.35
C SER A 175 -14.53 48.74 43.44
N GLU A 176 -14.25 47.96 44.49
CA GLU A 176 -15.17 47.71 45.58
C GLU A 176 -16.54 47.11 45.17
N LEU A 177 -16.66 46.66 43.92
CA LEU A 177 -17.86 45.98 43.39
C LEU A 177 -18.27 44.76 44.22
N TYR A 178 -17.34 44.17 44.94
CA TYR A 178 -17.56 43.01 45.84
C TYR A 178 -17.48 43.38 47.34
N VAL A 179 -17.56 44.69 47.69
CA VAL A 179 -17.52 45.16 49.09
C VAL A 179 -18.55 44.47 50.00
N PRO A 180 -19.81 44.23 49.56
CA PRO A 180 -20.81 43.56 50.37
C PRO A 180 -20.43 42.12 50.76
N LEU A 181 -19.45 41.51 50.08
CA LEU A 181 -19.01 40.12 50.31
C LEU A 181 -18.17 39.93 51.59
N GLY A 182 -17.72 41.02 52.27
CA GLY A 182 -16.89 40.92 53.46
C GLY A 182 -15.63 40.04 53.20
N MET A 183 -15.45 39.02 54.06
CA MET A 183 -14.33 38.07 53.93
C MET A 183 -14.43 37.18 52.66
N ILE A 184 -15.62 36.96 52.11
CA ILE A 184 -15.84 36.09 50.91
C ILE A 184 -15.14 36.65 49.68
N ARG A 185 -14.93 37.99 49.58
CA ARG A 185 -14.19 38.61 48.45
C ARG A 185 -12.80 38.04 48.24
N TRP A 186 -12.14 37.60 49.32
CA TRP A 186 -10.81 37.00 49.29
C TRP A 186 -10.82 35.53 48.84
N ALA A 187 -12.00 34.88 48.89
CA ALA A 187 -12.16 33.52 48.36
C ALA A 187 -12.17 33.50 46.80
N MET A 188 -12.57 34.60 46.12
CA MET A 188 -12.67 34.64 44.65
C MET A 188 -11.36 34.39 43.91
N PRO A 189 -10.21 34.99 44.27
CA PRO A 189 -8.91 34.66 43.68
C PRO A 189 -8.55 33.18 43.89
N VAL A 190 -8.83 32.61 45.08
CA VAL A 190 -8.55 31.21 45.38
C VAL A 190 -9.39 30.29 44.46
N VAL A 191 -10.69 30.57 44.36
CA VAL A 191 -11.60 29.82 43.47
C VAL A 191 -11.15 29.92 42.01
N LEU A 192 -10.72 31.13 41.55
CA LEU A 192 -10.19 31.33 40.23
C LEU A 192 -8.95 30.48 39.97
N VAL A 193 -7.98 30.48 40.91
CA VAL A 193 -6.76 29.65 40.77
C VAL A 193 -7.11 28.17 40.72
N LEU A 194 -7.97 27.69 41.64
CA LEU A 194 -8.42 26.29 41.63
C LEU A 194 -9.14 25.92 40.32
N TYR A 195 -9.99 26.81 39.83
CA TYR A 195 -10.66 26.63 38.52
C TYR A 195 -9.66 26.52 37.37
N LEU A 196 -8.68 27.41 37.27
CA LEU A 196 -7.67 27.40 36.20
C LEU A 196 -6.78 26.15 36.28
N LEU A 197 -6.42 25.72 37.48
CA LEU A 197 -5.67 24.49 37.71
C LEU A 197 -6.47 23.26 37.27
N LEU A 198 -7.75 23.20 37.66
CA LEU A 198 -8.66 22.12 37.25
C LEU A 198 -8.85 22.11 35.73
N PHE A 199 -9.07 23.28 35.12
CA PHE A 199 -9.24 23.44 33.68
C PHE A 199 -8.00 22.97 32.93
N ALA A 200 -6.81 23.41 33.37
CA ALA A 200 -5.54 22.98 32.79
C ALA A 200 -5.29 21.47 32.94
N ARG A 201 -5.68 20.90 34.11
CA ARG A 201 -5.58 19.45 34.34
C ARG A 201 -6.51 18.67 33.42
N LEU A 202 -7.76 19.09 33.26
CA LEU A 202 -8.74 18.43 32.40
C LEU A 202 -8.29 18.47 30.93
N ILE A 203 -7.77 19.61 30.44
CA ILE A 203 -7.19 19.70 29.11
C ILE A 203 -6.08 18.67 28.94
N ARG A 204 -5.14 18.55 29.86
CA ARG A 204 -4.04 17.59 29.77
C ARG A 204 -4.53 16.14 29.74
N VAL A 205 -5.48 15.78 30.60
CA VAL A 205 -6.04 14.42 30.68
C VAL A 205 -6.79 14.08 29.40
N HIS A 206 -7.63 14.97 28.91
CA HIS A 206 -8.37 14.75 27.66
C HIS A 206 -7.43 14.72 26.43
N TYR A 207 -6.40 15.57 26.43
CA TYR A 207 -5.40 15.55 25.36
C TYR A 207 -4.66 14.20 25.30
N ALA A 208 -4.21 13.69 26.46
CA ALA A 208 -3.52 12.40 26.52
C ALA A 208 -4.40 11.26 25.98
N ARG A 209 -5.67 11.22 26.40
CA ARG A 209 -6.65 10.23 25.92
C ARG A 209 -6.90 10.34 24.40
N ASN A 210 -7.06 11.57 23.91
CA ASN A 210 -7.29 11.79 22.50
C ASN A 210 -6.06 11.42 21.66
N ALA A 211 -4.84 11.71 22.14
CA ALA A 211 -3.60 11.34 21.48
C ALA A 211 -3.44 9.80 21.39
N GLU A 212 -3.73 9.08 22.47
CA GLU A 212 -3.74 7.61 22.49
C GLU A 212 -4.78 7.04 21.51
N SER A 213 -6.00 7.58 21.54
CA SER A 213 -7.07 7.16 20.61
C SER A 213 -6.69 7.40 19.15
N ILE A 214 -6.06 8.54 18.83
CA ILE A 214 -5.58 8.86 17.49
C ILE A 214 -4.48 7.87 17.05
N ASP A 215 -3.56 7.51 17.96
CA ASP A 215 -2.51 6.54 17.66
C ASP A 215 -3.08 5.14 17.35
N VAL A 216 -4.03 4.67 18.16
CA VAL A 216 -4.74 3.40 17.93
C VAL A 216 -5.48 3.41 16.58
N LEU A 217 -6.17 4.51 16.25
CA LEU A 217 -6.86 4.65 14.95
C LEU A 217 -5.88 4.61 13.78
N TYR A 218 -4.69 5.19 13.93
CA TYR A 218 -3.65 5.14 12.90
C TYR A 218 -3.10 3.72 12.70
N GLN A 219 -2.81 3.01 13.79
CA GLN A 219 -2.38 1.61 13.76
C GLN A 219 -3.44 0.72 13.10
N ASN A 220 -4.71 0.88 13.46
CA ASN A 220 -5.82 0.15 12.85
C ASN A 220 -5.91 0.42 11.33
N LYS A 221 -5.73 1.66 10.89
CA LYS A 221 -5.70 2.00 9.46
C LYS A 221 -4.59 1.25 8.73
N LEU A 222 -3.37 1.24 9.27
CA LEU A 222 -2.24 0.52 8.67
C LEU A 222 -2.50 -0.99 8.62
N LEU A 223 -3.05 -1.55 9.69
CA LEU A 223 -3.40 -2.97 9.76
C LEU A 223 -4.45 -3.33 8.72
N ILE A 224 -5.51 -2.54 8.57
CA ILE A 224 -6.55 -2.75 7.53
C ILE A 224 -5.93 -2.73 6.13
N GLN A 225 -5.04 -1.77 5.85
CA GLN A 225 -4.37 -1.68 4.55
C GLN A 225 -3.49 -2.91 4.27
N SER A 226 -2.74 -3.38 5.27
CA SER A 226 -1.91 -4.58 5.13
C SER A 226 -2.74 -5.84 4.94
N LEU A 227 -3.85 -5.99 5.68
CA LEU A 227 -4.79 -7.12 5.51
C LEU A 227 -5.45 -7.11 4.14
N GLN A 228 -5.86 -5.95 3.64
CA GLN A 228 -6.41 -5.82 2.29
C GLN A 228 -5.39 -6.24 1.23
N ALA A 229 -4.14 -5.78 1.33
CA ALA A 229 -3.08 -6.16 0.41
C ALA A 229 -2.82 -7.69 0.44
N GLN A 230 -2.76 -8.30 1.63
CA GLN A 230 -2.61 -9.75 1.79
C GLN A 230 -3.81 -10.53 1.22
N THR A 231 -5.02 -10.04 1.47
CA THR A 231 -6.25 -10.67 0.95
C THR A 231 -6.30 -10.61 -0.58
N HIS A 232 -5.93 -9.49 -1.18
CA HIS A 232 -5.84 -9.36 -2.64
C HIS A 232 -4.79 -10.30 -3.22
N ALA A 233 -3.61 -10.39 -2.61
CA ALA A 233 -2.56 -11.31 -3.04
C ALA A 233 -2.99 -12.78 -2.92
N ALA A 234 -3.60 -13.16 -1.78
CA ALA A 234 -4.11 -14.52 -1.56
C ALA A 234 -5.23 -14.88 -2.54
N LYS A 235 -6.14 -13.95 -2.83
CA LYS A 235 -7.23 -14.16 -3.80
C LYS A 235 -6.68 -14.34 -5.21
N ALA A 236 -5.73 -13.51 -5.64
CA ALA A 236 -5.07 -13.63 -6.93
C ALA A 236 -4.35 -14.98 -7.07
N ALA A 237 -3.64 -15.43 -6.03
CA ALA A 237 -2.98 -16.73 -6.01
C ALA A 237 -3.98 -17.90 -6.07
N ALA A 238 -5.11 -17.80 -5.36
CA ALA A 238 -6.16 -18.81 -5.41
C ALA A 238 -6.84 -18.92 -6.80
N GLU A 239 -7.16 -17.78 -7.40
CA GLU A 239 -7.72 -17.70 -8.76
C GLU A 239 -6.75 -18.23 -9.82
N PHE A 240 -5.45 -17.92 -9.67
CA PHE A 240 -4.40 -18.48 -10.49
C PHE A 240 -4.37 -20.01 -10.37
N ARG A 241 -4.30 -20.55 -9.14
CA ARG A 241 -4.27 -22.00 -8.89
C ARG A 241 -5.49 -22.72 -9.49
N THR A 242 -6.68 -22.13 -9.38
CA THR A 242 -7.92 -22.71 -9.92
C THR A 242 -7.88 -22.75 -11.44
N ARG A 243 -7.46 -21.66 -12.10
CA ARG A 243 -7.31 -21.62 -13.58
C ARG A 243 -6.25 -22.59 -14.06
N PHE A 244 -5.12 -22.68 -13.35
CA PHE A 244 -4.04 -23.60 -13.65
C PHE A 244 -4.53 -25.06 -13.61
N LEU A 245 -5.22 -25.46 -12.55
CA LEU A 245 -5.74 -26.83 -12.42
C LEU A 245 -6.81 -27.15 -13.48
N ALA A 246 -7.71 -26.21 -13.77
CA ALA A 246 -8.75 -26.38 -14.78
C ALA A 246 -8.16 -26.54 -16.21
N GLY A 247 -7.19 -25.70 -16.56
CA GLY A 247 -6.47 -25.79 -17.85
C GLY A 247 -5.71 -27.11 -18.00
N ALA A 248 -4.97 -27.49 -16.95
CA ALA A 248 -4.24 -28.74 -16.91
C ALA A 248 -5.14 -29.97 -17.05
N ALA A 249 -6.27 -30.02 -16.31
CA ALA A 249 -7.23 -31.11 -16.40
C ALA A 249 -7.86 -31.23 -17.79
N HIS A 250 -8.19 -30.09 -18.40
CA HIS A 250 -8.71 -30.06 -19.77
C HIS A 250 -7.69 -30.61 -20.78
N ASP A 251 -6.45 -30.12 -20.72
CA ASP A 251 -5.39 -30.50 -21.67
C ASP A 251 -4.86 -31.94 -21.44
N LEU A 252 -4.99 -32.49 -20.23
CA LEU A 252 -4.75 -33.93 -19.93
C LEU A 252 -5.85 -34.80 -20.50
N LYS A 253 -7.11 -34.38 -20.44
CA LYS A 253 -8.24 -35.20 -20.90
C LYS A 253 -8.13 -35.54 -22.38
N GLN A 254 -7.60 -34.62 -23.23
CA GLN A 254 -7.50 -34.82 -24.68
C GLN A 254 -6.63 -36.04 -25.07
N PRO A 255 -5.32 -36.11 -24.69
CA PRO A 255 -4.49 -37.26 -25.05
C PRO A 255 -4.91 -38.55 -24.37
N ILE A 256 -5.45 -38.48 -23.14
CA ILE A 256 -5.99 -39.68 -22.45
C ILE A 256 -7.20 -40.23 -23.20
N SER A 257 -8.14 -39.38 -23.64
CA SER A 257 -9.28 -39.79 -24.45
C SER A 257 -8.85 -40.40 -25.78
N ALA A 258 -7.84 -39.82 -26.44
CA ALA A 258 -7.26 -40.35 -27.68
C ALA A 258 -6.65 -41.76 -27.43
N LEU A 259 -5.89 -41.92 -26.35
CA LEU A 259 -5.36 -43.25 -25.96
C LEU A 259 -6.45 -44.29 -25.73
N GLY A 260 -7.56 -43.92 -25.07
CA GLY A 260 -8.72 -44.79 -24.88
C GLY A 260 -9.30 -45.25 -26.21
N ILE A 261 -9.52 -44.34 -27.17
CA ILE A 261 -10.03 -44.65 -28.51
C ILE A 261 -9.06 -45.56 -29.26
N TYR A 262 -7.75 -45.26 -29.22
CA TYR A 262 -6.75 -46.10 -29.91
C TYR A 262 -6.65 -47.53 -29.32
N ALA A 263 -6.78 -47.63 -27.99
CA ALA A 263 -6.80 -48.95 -27.29
C ALA A 263 -8.04 -49.76 -27.67
N GLU A 264 -9.22 -49.12 -27.78
CA GLU A 264 -10.45 -49.75 -28.20
C GLU A 264 -10.37 -50.24 -29.65
N TRP A 265 -9.85 -49.42 -30.56
CA TRP A 265 -9.63 -49.81 -31.96
C TRP A 265 -8.62 -50.96 -32.10
N LEU A 266 -7.53 -50.93 -31.32
CA LEU A 266 -6.54 -52.02 -31.34
C LEU A 266 -7.10 -53.34 -30.81
N GLY A 267 -8.05 -53.28 -29.86
CA GLY A 267 -8.76 -54.44 -29.37
C GLY A 267 -9.73 -55.05 -30.38
N SER A 268 -10.41 -54.21 -31.17
CA SER A 268 -11.35 -54.64 -32.21
C SER A 268 -10.69 -54.99 -33.56
N GLU A 269 -9.63 -54.30 -33.93
CA GLU A 269 -8.92 -54.45 -35.21
C GLU A 269 -7.39 -54.53 -35.00
N PRO A 270 -6.84 -55.70 -34.55
CA PRO A 270 -5.41 -55.84 -34.26
C PRO A 270 -4.45 -55.54 -35.45
N GLN A 271 -4.94 -55.65 -36.67
CA GLN A 271 -4.18 -55.32 -37.90
C GLN A 271 -3.79 -53.83 -37.97
N LEU A 272 -4.45 -52.96 -37.20
CA LEU A 272 -4.16 -51.53 -37.15
C LEU A 272 -2.95 -51.16 -36.28
N VAL A 273 -2.24 -52.13 -35.72
CA VAL A 273 -1.12 -51.93 -34.81
C VAL A 273 -0.06 -51.01 -35.36
N ASP A 274 0.33 -51.19 -36.64
CA ASP A 274 1.38 -50.38 -37.27
C ASP A 274 0.96 -48.90 -37.48
N GLU A 275 -0.34 -48.63 -37.60
CA GLU A 275 -0.90 -47.29 -37.70
C GLU A 275 -1.14 -46.65 -36.33
N LEU A 276 -1.60 -47.44 -35.34
CA LEU A 276 -1.98 -46.94 -34.06
C LEU A 276 -0.80 -46.83 -33.08
N ALA A 277 0.22 -47.68 -33.17
CA ALA A 277 1.37 -47.65 -32.27
C ALA A 277 2.11 -46.29 -32.26
N PRO A 278 2.37 -45.64 -33.43
CA PRO A 278 2.95 -44.29 -33.44
C PRO A 278 2.03 -43.24 -32.76
N LYS A 279 0.71 -43.33 -32.96
CA LYS A 279 -0.27 -42.41 -32.35
C LYS A 279 -0.35 -42.59 -30.85
N ILE A 280 -0.28 -43.79 -30.33
CA ILE A 280 -0.21 -44.11 -28.92
C ILE A 280 1.06 -43.53 -28.28
N LEU A 281 2.22 -43.76 -28.94
CA LEU A 281 3.47 -43.19 -28.47
C LEU A 281 3.44 -41.66 -28.45
N GLN A 282 2.89 -41.04 -29.48
CA GLN A 282 2.73 -39.56 -29.53
C GLN A 282 1.85 -39.03 -28.40
N ALA A 283 0.71 -39.68 -28.13
CA ALA A 283 -0.17 -39.29 -27.04
C ALA A 283 0.50 -39.47 -25.66
N THR A 284 1.26 -40.54 -25.49
CA THR A 284 2.02 -40.79 -24.24
C THR A 284 3.12 -39.71 -24.06
N GLN A 285 3.86 -39.39 -25.13
CA GLN A 285 4.87 -38.32 -25.09
C GLN A 285 4.25 -36.93 -24.77
N ALA A 286 3.06 -36.65 -25.30
CA ALA A 286 2.33 -35.42 -25.01
C ALA A 286 1.96 -35.34 -23.51
N ILE A 287 1.48 -36.42 -22.91
CA ILE A 287 1.18 -36.48 -21.48
C ILE A 287 2.43 -36.21 -20.64
N ASN A 288 3.55 -36.93 -20.95
CA ASN A 288 4.79 -36.74 -20.22
C ASN A 288 5.30 -35.28 -20.30
N THR A 289 5.27 -34.67 -21.50
CA THR A 289 5.67 -33.29 -21.70
C THR A 289 4.81 -32.32 -20.89
N LEU A 290 3.50 -32.58 -20.78
CA LEU A 290 2.60 -31.77 -19.97
C LEU A 290 2.93 -31.89 -18.48
N PHE A 291 3.12 -33.13 -17.99
CA PHE A 291 3.51 -33.36 -16.60
C PHE A 291 4.82 -32.68 -16.24
N ASP A 292 5.85 -32.81 -17.06
CA ASP A 292 7.15 -32.16 -16.85
C ASP A 292 7.00 -30.63 -16.79
N SER A 293 6.22 -30.06 -17.70
CA SER A 293 5.98 -28.61 -17.74
C SER A 293 5.21 -28.11 -16.51
N MET A 294 4.21 -28.87 -16.07
CA MET A 294 3.45 -28.55 -14.84
C MET A 294 4.30 -28.67 -13.59
N PHE A 295 5.14 -29.70 -13.50
CA PHE A 295 6.00 -29.94 -12.36
C PHE A 295 7.08 -28.85 -12.24
N ASP A 296 7.61 -28.39 -13.39
CA ASP A 296 8.56 -27.29 -13.44
C ASP A 296 7.93 -25.98 -12.98
N LEU A 297 6.73 -25.64 -13.47
CA LEU A 297 6.01 -24.45 -13.04
C LEU A 297 5.68 -24.49 -11.54
N ALA A 298 5.23 -25.64 -11.03
CA ALA A 298 4.93 -25.82 -9.61
C ALA A 298 6.18 -25.66 -8.71
N LYS A 299 7.35 -26.11 -9.17
CA LYS A 299 8.62 -25.91 -8.44
C LYS A 299 9.06 -24.44 -8.41
N LEU A 300 8.83 -23.72 -9.51
CA LEU A 300 9.17 -22.28 -9.60
C LEU A 300 8.34 -21.42 -8.65
N ASP A 301 7.03 -21.71 -8.49
CA ASP A 301 6.13 -20.95 -7.61
C ASP A 301 6.52 -21.04 -6.12
N VAL A 302 7.19 -22.11 -5.71
CA VAL A 302 7.58 -22.31 -4.29
C VAL A 302 8.95 -21.67 -3.94
N HIS A 303 9.57 -20.90 -4.84
CA HIS A 303 10.93 -20.31 -4.64
C HIS A 303 11.99 -21.35 -4.24
N ARG A 304 11.83 -22.63 -4.63
CA ARG A 304 12.70 -23.73 -4.24
C ARG A 304 13.80 -24.06 -5.25
N ILE A 305 13.80 -23.45 -6.43
CA ILE A 305 14.86 -23.66 -7.41
C ILE A 305 16.00 -22.69 -7.10
N GLN A 306 17.11 -23.24 -6.63
CA GLN A 306 18.40 -22.54 -6.60
C GLN A 306 19.14 -22.90 -7.88
N PRO A 307 19.45 -21.91 -8.80
CA PRO A 307 20.18 -22.19 -10.00
C PRO A 307 21.59 -22.77 -9.70
N ASP A 308 21.92 -23.87 -10.33
CA ASP A 308 23.26 -24.46 -10.23
C ASP A 308 24.18 -23.85 -11.30
N LEU A 309 24.87 -22.79 -10.91
CA LEU A 309 25.69 -21.99 -11.83
C LEU A 309 27.01 -22.69 -12.14
N ARG A 310 27.20 -23.02 -13.42
CA ARG A 310 28.40 -23.67 -13.92
C ARG A 310 28.92 -22.96 -15.19
N THR A 311 30.18 -23.21 -15.55
CA THR A 311 30.71 -22.78 -16.84
C THR A 311 30.04 -23.58 -17.94
N VAL A 312 29.35 -22.91 -18.84
CA VAL A 312 28.64 -23.49 -20.01
C VAL A 312 29.38 -23.07 -21.27
N GLN A 313 29.79 -24.04 -22.09
CA GLN A 313 30.32 -23.79 -23.38
C GLN A 313 29.17 -23.63 -24.39
N VAL A 314 29.04 -22.43 -24.97
CA VAL A 314 27.91 -22.05 -25.82
C VAL A 314 27.80 -22.97 -27.04
N ARG A 315 28.94 -23.30 -27.68
CA ARG A 315 29.00 -24.17 -28.85
C ARG A 315 28.37 -25.54 -28.56
N HIS A 316 28.85 -26.23 -27.54
CA HIS A 316 28.35 -27.58 -27.14
C HIS A 316 26.83 -27.55 -26.85
N LEU A 317 26.37 -26.58 -26.08
CA LEU A 317 24.94 -26.45 -25.75
C LEU A 317 24.07 -26.33 -27.02
N LEU A 318 24.49 -25.52 -28.00
CA LEU A 318 23.72 -25.31 -29.23
C LEU A 318 23.83 -26.50 -30.21
N GLU A 319 24.98 -27.15 -30.25
CA GLU A 319 25.17 -28.39 -31.05
C GLU A 319 24.28 -29.53 -30.53
N ASP A 320 24.23 -29.73 -29.22
CA ASP A 320 23.33 -30.69 -28.56
C ASP A 320 21.86 -30.42 -28.93
N LEU A 321 21.42 -29.17 -28.82
CA LEU A 321 20.06 -28.77 -29.17
C LEU A 321 19.80 -28.99 -30.69
N HIS A 322 20.77 -28.66 -31.52
CA HIS A 322 20.65 -28.90 -32.96
C HIS A 322 20.50 -30.38 -33.29
N VAL A 323 21.33 -31.26 -32.71
CA VAL A 323 21.24 -32.73 -32.88
C VAL A 323 19.89 -33.23 -32.38
N GLN A 324 19.43 -32.77 -31.23
CA GLN A 324 18.17 -33.19 -30.62
C GLN A 324 16.95 -32.84 -31.49
N TYR A 325 16.89 -31.63 -32.05
CA TYR A 325 15.70 -31.14 -32.76
C TYR A 325 15.76 -31.32 -34.29
N ARG A 326 16.93 -31.64 -34.87
CA ARG A 326 17.10 -31.88 -36.31
C ARG A 326 16.15 -32.94 -36.87
N PRO A 327 15.97 -34.14 -36.23
CA PRO A 327 15.07 -35.17 -36.75
C PRO A 327 13.63 -34.65 -36.88
N LEU A 328 13.17 -33.89 -35.89
CA LEU A 328 11.82 -33.31 -35.88
C LEU A 328 11.62 -32.26 -36.99
N ALA A 329 12.63 -31.45 -37.27
CA ALA A 329 12.61 -30.49 -38.34
C ALA A 329 12.57 -31.20 -39.70
N VAL A 330 13.42 -32.22 -39.90
CA VAL A 330 13.48 -33.02 -41.15
C VAL A 330 12.16 -33.73 -41.41
N GLN A 331 11.55 -34.33 -40.37
CA GLN A 331 10.23 -34.97 -40.47
C GLN A 331 9.14 -34.02 -41.00
N LYS A 332 9.25 -32.71 -40.65
CA LYS A 332 8.36 -31.65 -41.15
C LYS A 332 8.80 -31.02 -42.49
N GLY A 333 9.89 -31.47 -43.10
CA GLY A 333 10.44 -30.86 -44.32
C GLY A 333 11.08 -29.50 -44.07
N LEU A 334 11.45 -29.14 -42.85
CA LEU A 334 12.03 -27.86 -42.49
C LEU A 334 13.57 -27.94 -42.45
N THR A 335 14.23 -26.81 -42.78
CA THR A 335 15.68 -26.66 -42.59
C THR A 335 15.96 -26.11 -41.17
N LEU A 336 16.71 -26.85 -40.33
CA LEU A 336 17.24 -26.35 -39.09
C LEU A 336 18.70 -25.95 -39.28
N ARG A 337 18.98 -24.64 -39.17
CA ARG A 337 20.32 -24.06 -39.29
C ARG A 337 20.90 -23.71 -37.95
N LEU A 338 22.21 -23.89 -37.79
CA LEU A 338 22.96 -23.54 -36.61
C LEU A 338 24.00 -22.46 -36.89
N ARG A 339 24.06 -21.42 -36.06
CA ARG A 339 25.18 -20.46 -35.99
C ARG A 339 25.62 -20.34 -34.55
N THR A 340 26.84 -20.70 -34.26
CA THR A 340 27.38 -20.67 -32.89
C THR A 340 28.57 -19.74 -32.75
N VAL A 341 28.96 -19.43 -31.55
CA VAL A 341 30.16 -18.68 -31.17
C VAL A 341 30.96 -19.51 -30.17
N ASP A 342 32.27 -19.38 -30.22
CA ASP A 342 33.15 -20.01 -29.23
C ASP A 342 33.27 -19.09 -28.01
N ALA A 343 32.36 -19.28 -27.07
CA ALA A 343 32.25 -18.49 -25.83
C ALA A 343 31.90 -19.39 -24.67
N HIS A 344 32.35 -18.97 -23.49
CA HIS A 344 32.00 -19.59 -22.23
C HIS A 344 31.22 -18.58 -21.41
N LEU A 345 30.19 -19.03 -20.71
CA LEU A 345 29.37 -18.20 -19.82
C LEU A 345 29.06 -18.94 -18.52
N VAL A 346 28.72 -18.21 -17.49
CA VAL A 346 28.30 -18.79 -16.19
C VAL A 346 26.77 -18.81 -16.14
N SER A 347 26.20 -20.01 -16.14
CA SER A 347 24.75 -20.21 -16.15
C SER A 347 24.41 -21.60 -15.57
N ASP A 348 23.12 -21.81 -15.33
CA ASP A 348 22.60 -23.15 -15.12
C ASP A 348 22.35 -23.82 -16.50
N PRO A 349 23.07 -24.90 -16.83
CA PRO A 349 22.98 -25.54 -18.13
C PRO A 349 21.60 -26.19 -18.36
N ILE A 350 20.93 -26.65 -17.31
CA ILE A 350 19.61 -27.28 -17.39
C ILE A 350 18.57 -26.23 -17.71
N ILE A 351 18.59 -25.12 -16.97
CA ILE A 351 17.65 -24.00 -17.17
C ILE A 351 17.81 -23.40 -18.56
N LEU A 352 19.06 -23.13 -18.97
CA LEU A 352 19.35 -22.53 -20.28
C LEU A 352 18.93 -23.46 -21.42
N ARG A 353 19.21 -24.78 -21.30
CA ARG A 353 18.74 -25.80 -22.25
C ARG A 353 17.22 -25.85 -22.36
N ARG A 354 16.50 -25.74 -21.23
CA ARG A 354 15.03 -25.70 -21.20
C ARG A 354 14.46 -24.47 -21.89
N ILE A 355 15.01 -23.28 -21.63
CA ILE A 355 14.61 -22.04 -22.29
C ILE A 355 14.75 -22.19 -23.82
N LEU A 356 15.95 -22.52 -24.27
CA LEU A 356 16.25 -22.61 -25.70
C LEU A 356 15.48 -23.76 -26.38
N GLY A 357 15.37 -24.91 -25.73
CA GLY A 357 14.62 -26.06 -26.24
C GLY A 357 13.14 -25.76 -26.44
N ASN A 358 12.48 -25.08 -25.50
CA ASN A 358 11.11 -24.62 -25.70
C ASN A 358 10.95 -23.64 -26.88
N LEU A 359 11.89 -22.72 -27.05
CA LEU A 359 11.85 -21.77 -28.15
C LEU A 359 12.05 -22.48 -29.47
N VAL A 360 13.02 -23.41 -29.61
CA VAL A 360 13.28 -24.19 -30.82
C VAL A 360 12.09 -25.10 -31.14
N SER A 361 11.53 -25.80 -30.16
CA SER A 361 10.34 -26.63 -30.31
C SER A 361 9.16 -25.84 -30.87
N ASN A 362 8.90 -24.66 -30.30
CA ASN A 362 7.85 -23.75 -30.76
C ASN A 362 8.13 -23.28 -32.22
N ALA A 363 9.35 -22.89 -32.54
CA ALA A 363 9.75 -22.47 -33.88
C ALA A 363 9.46 -23.57 -34.91
N ILE A 364 9.84 -24.82 -34.64
CA ILE A 364 9.56 -25.96 -35.53
C ILE A 364 8.04 -26.23 -35.61
N ARG A 365 7.33 -26.13 -34.49
CA ARG A 365 5.88 -26.38 -34.43
C ARG A 365 5.10 -25.41 -35.29
N TYR A 366 5.38 -24.09 -35.22
CA TYR A 366 4.61 -23.03 -35.85
C TYR A 366 5.14 -22.64 -37.24
N THR A 367 6.13 -23.38 -37.75
CA THR A 367 6.61 -23.25 -39.13
C THR A 367 6.07 -24.42 -39.96
N SER A 368 5.39 -24.11 -41.08
CA SER A 368 4.92 -25.10 -42.03
C SER A 368 5.88 -25.29 -43.22
N ASN A 369 6.49 -24.20 -43.70
CA ASN A 369 7.44 -24.19 -44.82
C ASN A 369 8.62 -23.27 -44.51
N GLY A 370 9.81 -23.64 -45.01
CA GLY A 370 11.02 -22.85 -44.83
C GLY A 370 11.94 -23.41 -43.75
N GLY A 371 12.23 -22.67 -42.67
CA GLY A 371 13.19 -23.18 -41.69
C GLY A 371 13.28 -22.39 -40.41
N VAL A 372 14.11 -22.95 -39.53
CA VAL A 372 14.43 -22.41 -38.20
C VAL A 372 15.93 -22.15 -38.11
N LEU A 373 16.35 -21.02 -37.54
CA LEU A 373 17.74 -20.70 -37.24
C LEU A 373 17.91 -20.60 -35.72
N LEU A 374 18.75 -21.45 -35.16
CA LEU A 374 19.27 -21.34 -33.80
C LEU A 374 20.65 -20.65 -33.88
N ALA A 375 20.77 -19.48 -33.26
CA ALA A 375 21.98 -18.68 -33.33
C ALA A 375 22.44 -18.21 -31.92
N ALA A 376 23.77 -18.13 -31.76
CA ALA A 376 24.39 -17.38 -30.69
C ALA A 376 25.42 -16.41 -31.24
N ARG A 377 25.51 -15.22 -30.63
CA ARG A 377 26.54 -14.23 -30.94
C ARG A 377 26.93 -13.47 -29.69
N GLN A 378 28.19 -13.26 -29.51
CA GLN A 378 28.72 -12.44 -28.43
C GLN A 378 28.59 -10.95 -28.77
N ARG A 379 28.14 -10.17 -27.82
CA ARG A 379 28.06 -8.70 -27.87
C ARG A 379 28.52 -8.11 -26.56
N GLY A 380 29.75 -7.59 -26.53
CA GLY A 380 30.37 -7.09 -25.31
C GLY A 380 30.44 -8.18 -24.24
N ASP A 381 29.85 -7.92 -23.07
CA ASP A 381 29.80 -8.79 -21.90
C ASP A 381 28.63 -9.80 -21.89
N HIS A 382 27.92 -9.95 -23.01
CA HIS A 382 26.76 -10.84 -23.11
C HIS A 382 26.84 -11.76 -24.36
N VAL A 383 26.19 -12.92 -24.22
CA VAL A 383 25.83 -13.78 -25.34
C VAL A 383 24.35 -13.58 -25.66
N LEU A 384 24.03 -13.31 -26.91
CA LEU A 384 22.67 -13.24 -27.42
C LEU A 384 22.32 -14.58 -28.05
N PHE A 385 21.41 -15.33 -27.45
CA PHE A 385 20.81 -16.52 -28.03
C PHE A 385 19.55 -16.09 -28.79
N GLU A 386 19.46 -16.49 -30.06
CA GLU A 386 18.37 -16.13 -30.95
C GLU A 386 17.78 -17.38 -31.62
N VAL A 387 16.46 -17.50 -31.57
CA VAL A 387 15.71 -18.49 -32.31
C VAL A 387 14.82 -17.77 -33.32
N TRP A 388 15.08 -18.00 -34.60
CA TRP A 388 14.33 -17.40 -35.70
C TRP A 388 13.53 -18.48 -36.41
N ASP A 389 12.30 -18.20 -36.79
CA ASP A 389 11.46 -19.04 -37.60
C ASP A 389 10.87 -18.24 -38.79
N THR A 390 10.49 -18.96 -39.84
CA THR A 390 9.75 -18.43 -40.99
C THR A 390 8.27 -18.82 -40.94
N GLY A 391 7.74 -18.99 -39.73
CA GLY A 391 6.38 -19.45 -39.49
C GLY A 391 5.32 -18.37 -39.62
N ILE A 392 4.18 -18.67 -39.07
CA ILE A 392 2.97 -17.84 -39.13
C ILE A 392 3.12 -16.46 -38.51
N GLY A 393 4.11 -16.24 -37.64
CA GLY A 393 4.24 -15.01 -36.86
C GLY A 393 3.15 -14.82 -35.81
N ILE A 394 3.27 -13.75 -35.04
CA ILE A 394 2.42 -13.41 -33.92
C ILE A 394 1.92 -11.98 -34.11
N ALA A 395 0.61 -11.75 -33.94
CA ALA A 395 0.01 -10.43 -34.03
C ALA A 395 0.47 -9.53 -32.86
N ALA A 396 0.59 -8.22 -33.08
CA ALA A 396 1.18 -7.30 -32.13
C ALA A 396 0.42 -7.22 -30.79
N ASP A 397 -0.89 -7.34 -30.82
CA ASP A 397 -1.78 -7.38 -29.65
C ASP A 397 -1.59 -8.63 -28.80
N GLN A 398 -0.98 -9.67 -29.34
CA GLN A 398 -0.74 -10.94 -28.67
C GLN A 398 0.67 -11.05 -28.05
N HIS A 399 1.59 -10.14 -28.35
CA HIS A 399 2.99 -10.22 -27.91
C HIS A 399 3.17 -10.30 -26.39
N VAL A 400 2.23 -9.81 -25.60
CA VAL A 400 2.26 -9.86 -24.13
C VAL A 400 1.59 -11.14 -23.62
N ILE A 401 0.43 -11.48 -24.18
CA ILE A 401 -0.43 -12.55 -23.65
C ILE A 401 0.03 -13.95 -24.05
N ILE A 402 0.91 -14.10 -25.09
CA ILE A 402 1.48 -15.40 -25.45
C ILE A 402 2.35 -16.04 -24.38
N PHE A 403 2.77 -15.26 -23.38
CA PHE A 403 3.52 -15.75 -22.24
C PHE A 403 2.63 -16.13 -21.05
N ASP A 404 1.31 -15.95 -21.18
CA ASP A 404 0.35 -16.40 -20.17
C ASP A 404 0.14 -17.91 -20.27
N GLU A 405 -0.04 -18.55 -19.10
CA GLU A 405 -0.22 -19.99 -19.03
C GLU A 405 -1.50 -20.44 -19.72
N PHE A 406 -1.42 -21.55 -20.45
CA PHE A 406 -2.50 -22.14 -21.26
C PHE A 406 -3.00 -21.24 -22.40
N TYR A 407 -2.35 -20.09 -22.65
CA TYR A 407 -2.72 -19.25 -23.77
C TYR A 407 -2.26 -19.91 -25.09
N LYS A 408 -3.16 -19.97 -26.05
CA LYS A 408 -2.94 -20.47 -27.42
C LYS A 408 -3.46 -19.43 -28.40
N VAL A 409 -2.66 -19.09 -29.40
CA VAL A 409 -3.12 -18.21 -30.48
C VAL A 409 -4.24 -18.94 -31.22
N PRO A 410 -5.46 -18.35 -31.34
CA PRO A 410 -6.57 -19.00 -32.05
C PRO A 410 -6.21 -19.27 -33.51
N GLN A 411 -6.11 -20.53 -33.90
CA GLN A 411 -5.83 -20.93 -35.27
C GLN A 411 -6.69 -22.11 -35.71
N ARG A 412 -7.03 -22.15 -37.00
CA ARG A 412 -7.69 -23.31 -37.60
C ARG A 412 -6.63 -24.39 -37.89
N GLY A 413 -6.71 -25.52 -37.25
CA GLY A 413 -6.10 -26.78 -37.71
C GLY A 413 -4.90 -27.35 -36.94
N THR A 414 -4.33 -26.69 -35.90
CA THR A 414 -3.26 -27.28 -35.07
C THR A 414 -3.51 -27.05 -33.62
N ASN A 415 -4.15 -28.02 -32.99
CA ASN A 415 -4.42 -28.00 -31.53
C ASN A 415 -3.26 -28.61 -30.72
N ASP A 416 -2.07 -28.75 -31.33
CA ASP A 416 -0.89 -29.32 -30.72
C ASP A 416 -0.17 -28.34 -29.79
N GLY A 417 -0.24 -28.58 -28.50
CA GLY A 417 0.52 -27.90 -27.46
C GLY A 417 -0.35 -27.36 -26.34
N PHE A 418 0.23 -27.36 -25.15
CA PHE A 418 -0.48 -27.09 -23.90
C PHE A 418 -0.49 -25.60 -23.49
N GLY A 419 0.15 -24.70 -24.25
CA GLY A 419 0.24 -23.29 -23.90
C GLY A 419 1.13 -22.97 -22.68
N LEU A 420 1.95 -23.94 -22.24
CA LEU A 420 2.83 -23.80 -21.08
C LEU A 420 4.28 -23.46 -21.43
N GLY A 421 4.73 -23.73 -22.68
CA GLY A 421 6.14 -23.62 -23.06
C GLY A 421 6.69 -22.18 -22.97
N LEU A 422 5.95 -21.17 -23.47
CA LEU A 422 6.37 -19.77 -23.39
C LEU A 422 6.23 -19.18 -21.99
N ALA A 423 5.23 -19.60 -21.22
CA ALA A 423 5.09 -19.25 -19.84
C ALA A 423 6.29 -19.75 -19.01
N LEU A 424 6.71 -21.01 -19.22
CA LEU A 424 7.90 -21.57 -18.60
C LEU A 424 9.17 -20.82 -19.02
N VAL A 425 9.33 -20.46 -20.30
CA VAL A 425 10.45 -19.66 -20.79
C VAL A 425 10.54 -18.33 -20.06
N ARG A 426 9.42 -17.61 -19.92
CA ARG A 426 9.34 -16.34 -19.19
C ARG A 426 9.75 -16.51 -17.74
N ARG A 427 9.19 -17.48 -17.02
CA ARG A 427 9.49 -17.74 -15.60
C ARG A 427 10.95 -18.14 -15.37
N LEU A 428 11.51 -18.99 -16.22
CA LEU A 428 12.93 -19.37 -16.14
C LEU A 428 13.87 -18.21 -16.48
N ALA A 429 13.51 -17.39 -17.46
CA ALA A 429 14.28 -16.20 -17.82
C ALA A 429 14.23 -15.14 -16.69
N GLU A 430 13.08 -14.94 -16.05
CA GLU A 430 12.93 -14.07 -14.88
C GLU A 430 13.75 -14.60 -13.67
N LEU A 431 13.73 -15.92 -13.39
CA LEU A 431 14.53 -16.54 -12.34
C LEU A 431 16.03 -16.30 -12.50
N MET A 432 16.50 -16.31 -13.76
CA MET A 432 17.91 -16.14 -14.10
C MET A 432 18.30 -14.68 -14.38
N ASP A 433 17.35 -13.72 -14.32
CA ASP A 433 17.51 -12.32 -14.73
C ASP A 433 18.01 -12.21 -16.20
N TYR A 434 17.47 -13.04 -17.10
CA TYR A 434 17.79 -13.02 -18.52
C TYR A 434 16.76 -12.22 -19.30
N PRO A 435 17.10 -11.03 -19.83
CA PRO A 435 16.19 -10.27 -20.67
C PRO A 435 15.75 -11.06 -21.91
N LEU A 436 14.43 -11.28 -22.01
CA LEU A 436 13.78 -11.94 -23.12
C LEU A 436 13.15 -10.89 -24.04
N THR A 437 13.42 -10.94 -25.33
CA THR A 437 12.83 -10.04 -26.33
C THR A 437 12.21 -10.83 -27.47
N LEU A 438 11.06 -10.32 -27.97
CA LEU A 438 10.29 -10.87 -29.05
C LEU A 438 10.24 -9.86 -30.20
N ARG A 439 10.46 -10.34 -31.45
CA ARG A 439 10.13 -9.61 -32.66
C ARG A 439 9.37 -10.55 -33.59
N SER A 440 8.16 -10.21 -33.95
CA SER A 440 7.31 -11.01 -34.81
C SER A 440 6.46 -10.15 -35.72
N ARG A 441 6.17 -10.67 -36.89
CA ARG A 441 5.20 -10.12 -37.86
C ARG A 441 4.36 -11.24 -38.39
N LEU A 442 3.06 -11.05 -38.45
CA LEU A 442 2.13 -12.03 -39.02
C LEU A 442 2.57 -12.43 -40.44
N ALA A 443 2.56 -13.74 -40.72
CA ALA A 443 2.99 -14.36 -41.99
C ALA A 443 4.47 -14.12 -42.38
N ARG A 444 5.31 -13.62 -41.49
CA ARG A 444 6.75 -13.39 -41.73
C ARG A 444 7.67 -14.10 -40.75
N GLY A 445 7.10 -14.79 -39.74
CA GLY A 445 7.85 -15.52 -38.75
C GLY A 445 8.13 -14.73 -37.48
N THR A 446 8.88 -15.36 -36.57
CA THR A 446 9.15 -14.86 -35.21
C THR A 446 10.65 -14.95 -34.91
N MET A 447 11.12 -14.03 -34.07
CA MET A 447 12.44 -14.07 -33.48
C MET A 447 12.31 -13.89 -31.98
N PHE A 448 12.75 -14.88 -31.24
CA PHE A 448 12.98 -14.78 -29.78
C PHE A 448 14.47 -14.58 -29.53
N ARG A 449 14.79 -13.67 -28.57
CA ARG A 449 16.16 -13.41 -28.16
C ARG A 449 16.24 -13.44 -26.64
N VAL A 450 17.20 -14.22 -26.14
CA VAL A 450 17.57 -14.29 -24.71
C VAL A 450 18.97 -13.72 -24.56
N ARG A 451 19.13 -12.73 -23.68
CA ARG A 451 20.42 -12.12 -23.40
C ARG A 451 20.98 -12.69 -22.09
N VAL A 452 22.14 -13.36 -22.18
CA VAL A 452 22.81 -14.02 -21.07
C VAL A 452 24.16 -13.35 -20.82
N PRO A 453 24.49 -12.87 -19.62
CA PRO A 453 25.77 -12.28 -19.32
C PRO A 453 26.87 -13.35 -19.35
N LEU A 454 28.11 -12.99 -19.77
CA LEU A 454 29.27 -13.90 -19.76
C LEU A 454 29.73 -14.21 -18.33
N THR A 455 29.66 -13.22 -17.47
CA THR A 455 29.91 -13.35 -16.03
C THR A 455 28.72 -12.79 -15.27
N LEU A 456 28.30 -13.46 -14.22
CA LEU A 456 27.32 -12.86 -13.30
C LEU A 456 27.93 -11.62 -12.69
N GLY A 457 27.46 -10.45 -13.13
CA GLY A 457 27.94 -9.16 -12.66
C GLY A 457 27.82 -9.07 -11.14
N ALA A 458 28.76 -8.37 -10.53
CA ALA A 458 29.09 -8.20 -9.12
C ALA A 458 27.96 -7.74 -8.16
N ARG A 459 26.69 -7.95 -8.48
CA ARG A 459 25.58 -7.67 -7.53
C ARG A 459 25.44 -8.69 -6.42
N GLN A 460 25.86 -9.96 -6.65
CA GLN A 460 25.93 -10.94 -5.54
C GLN A 460 27.23 -10.83 -4.72
N GLY A 461 28.30 -10.24 -5.28
CA GLY A 461 29.54 -9.97 -4.54
C GLY A 461 29.45 -8.83 -3.53
N ALA A 462 28.55 -7.87 -3.73
CA ALA A 462 28.34 -6.76 -2.79
C ALA A 462 27.61 -7.20 -1.51
N ASP A 463 26.65 -8.11 -1.62
CA ASP A 463 25.93 -8.64 -0.44
C ASP A 463 26.80 -9.62 0.36
N THR A 464 27.65 -10.41 -0.30
CA THR A 464 28.59 -11.33 0.40
C THR A 464 29.78 -10.58 1.02
N ALA A 465 30.25 -9.51 0.40
CA ALA A 465 31.29 -8.64 0.96
C ALA A 465 30.79 -7.79 2.13
N ALA A 466 29.55 -7.31 2.08
CA ALA A 466 28.91 -6.59 3.18
C ALA A 466 28.68 -7.49 4.41
N ILE A 467 28.33 -8.76 4.21
CA ILE A 467 28.17 -9.74 5.30
C ILE A 467 29.54 -10.13 5.88
N ALA A 468 30.59 -10.24 5.05
CA ALA A 468 31.96 -10.55 5.50
C ALA A 468 32.62 -9.37 6.22
N SER A 469 32.31 -8.12 5.88
CA SER A 469 32.82 -6.92 6.60
C SER A 469 32.11 -6.71 7.93
N ALA A 470 30.79 -6.89 7.99
CA ALA A 470 30.02 -6.79 9.24
C ALA A 470 30.39 -7.89 10.26
N GLY A 471 30.84 -9.07 9.80
CA GLY A 471 31.34 -10.14 10.66
C GLY A 471 32.72 -9.87 11.26
N ARG A 472 33.54 -9.04 10.62
CA ARG A 472 34.89 -8.66 11.14
C ARG A 472 34.86 -7.55 12.18
N ASP A 473 33.96 -6.58 12.01
CA ASP A 473 33.78 -5.48 12.97
C ASP A 473 33.14 -5.95 14.28
N GLY A 474 32.25 -6.95 14.22
CA GLY A 474 31.66 -7.59 15.40
C GLY A 474 32.66 -8.42 16.22
N ALA A 475 33.65 -9.04 15.58
CA ALA A 475 34.69 -9.82 16.25
C ALA A 475 35.77 -8.94 16.92
N GLN A 476 36.06 -7.75 16.38
CA GLN A 476 37.00 -6.81 17.00
C GLN A 476 36.38 -6.05 18.17
N SER A 477 35.08 -5.77 18.15
CA SER A 477 34.38 -5.15 19.29
C SER A 477 34.24 -6.10 20.48
N ALA A 478 34.08 -7.42 20.24
CA ALA A 478 34.01 -8.41 21.32
C ALA A 478 35.37 -8.68 21.98
N ALA A 479 36.45 -8.53 21.24
CA ALA A 479 37.81 -8.73 21.77
C ALA A 479 38.33 -7.54 22.64
N SER A 480 37.80 -6.32 22.41
CA SER A 480 38.16 -5.14 23.23
C SER A 480 37.32 -5.01 24.52
N ALA A 481 36.18 -5.70 24.62
CA ALA A 481 35.36 -5.70 25.83
C ALA A 481 35.76 -6.76 26.89
N SER A 482 36.68 -7.67 26.56
CA SER A 482 37.20 -8.67 27.52
C SER A 482 38.58 -8.33 28.14
N ALA A 483 39.13 -7.13 27.84
CA ALA A 483 40.44 -6.67 28.32
C ALA A 483 40.35 -5.42 29.21
N THR A 484 39.15 -5.08 29.73
CA THR A 484 38.94 -4.17 30.86
C THR A 484 38.03 -4.87 31.88
#